data_d8a0467066cf617e7eb26be4aff93bd7
#
_entry.id   d8a0467066cf617e7eb26be4aff93bd7
#
_cell.length_a   1.000
_cell.length_b   1.000
_cell.length_c   1.000
_cell.angle_alpha   90.00
_cell.angle_beta   90.00
_cell.angle_gamma   90.00
#
_symmetry.space_group_name_H-M   'P 1'
#
loop_
_entity.id
_entity.type
_entity.pdbx_description
1 polymer ?
#
loop_
_entity_poly.entity_id
_entity_poly.type
_entity_poly.pdbx_seq_one_letter_code
_entity_poly.pdbx_strand_id
1 'polypeptide(L)'
;MIKLLSSVTKKPWFLYASGSLLFLLLPIFSSPDFAWDFEFLSVKPFQRSFISYCLLLLFFYIHMFWLLPDLYFAKRYCLYSVCLIVVFLLCAFLPSIIISKEMAMPAFQKRHAHFPGGPPGSHHSGFRIYFLLSQHLFQFIVVAIFSYTIKIYAQWKKAERAIIDAELAYLKAQINPHFLFNTLNSIYALAIQKSDATADSIVQLSNMMRYVLTDAAQNFVPLSKEIDYIRDYIALQTTRLPENVVFGFQVLGEPTSQQIAPMLLVPLIENAFKYGVNPDEECCIDIITEISEQQFLFMVRNKKVSIRIDESNSNKMGIENVRKRLMAVYPSSSSLTINDDERIFMITLKISFL
;
A
#
# COMPACT_ATOMS: atom_id res chain seq x y z
N MET A 1 -29.18 16.64 -13.90
CA MET A 1 -28.63 15.89 -15.05
C MET A 1 -27.11 15.78 -15.02
N ILE A 2 -26.35 16.88 -14.87
CA ILE A 2 -24.86 16.88 -14.84
C ILE A 2 -24.27 16.07 -13.67
N LYS A 3 -24.82 16.14 -12.45
CA LYS A 3 -24.37 15.33 -11.29
C LYS A 3 -24.63 13.82 -11.45
N LEU A 4 -25.70 13.42 -12.14
CA LEU A 4 -25.97 12.00 -12.45
C LEU A 4 -24.99 11.46 -13.49
N LEU A 5 -24.68 12.23 -14.53
CA LEU A 5 -23.65 11.86 -15.51
C LEU A 5 -22.27 11.71 -14.85
N SER A 6 -21.87 12.63 -13.96
CA SER A 6 -20.58 12.56 -13.26
C SER A 6 -20.47 11.38 -12.27
N SER A 7 -21.59 10.86 -11.74
CA SER A 7 -21.59 9.68 -10.87
C SER A 7 -21.53 8.36 -11.67
N VAL A 8 -22.12 8.32 -12.86
CA VAL A 8 -22.13 7.14 -13.74
C VAL A 8 -20.76 6.98 -14.42
N THR A 9 -20.12 8.08 -14.84
CA THR A 9 -18.78 8.05 -15.46
C THR A 9 -17.66 7.64 -14.49
N LYS A 10 -17.88 7.70 -13.16
CA LYS A 10 -16.94 7.21 -12.15
C LYS A 10 -16.97 5.69 -11.94
N LYS A 11 -17.94 4.98 -12.50
CA LYS A 11 -18.00 3.52 -12.38
C LYS A 11 -17.16 2.85 -13.48
N PRO A 12 -16.22 1.97 -13.14
CA PRO A 12 -15.32 1.37 -14.12
C PRO A 12 -16.03 0.62 -15.25
N TRP A 13 -17.19 0.02 -14.98
CA TRP A 13 -17.95 -0.70 -16.00
C TRP A 13 -18.44 0.21 -17.14
N PHE A 14 -18.77 1.48 -16.84
CA PHE A 14 -19.24 2.43 -17.86
C PHE A 14 -18.11 2.76 -18.86
N LEU A 15 -16.87 2.92 -18.37
CA LEU A 15 -15.71 3.14 -19.24
C LEU A 15 -15.44 1.93 -20.14
N TYR A 16 -15.57 0.72 -19.61
CA TYR A 16 -15.42 -0.49 -20.41
C TYR A 16 -16.53 -0.64 -21.45
N ALA A 17 -17.79 -0.38 -21.08
CA ALA A 17 -18.93 -0.46 -21.98
C ALA A 17 -18.83 0.59 -23.11
N SER A 18 -18.53 1.85 -22.77
CA SER A 18 -18.41 2.92 -23.77
C SER A 18 -17.20 2.71 -24.70
N GLY A 19 -16.06 2.27 -24.14
CA GLY A 19 -14.88 1.92 -24.94
C GLY A 19 -15.12 0.74 -25.87
N SER A 20 -15.83 -0.30 -25.43
CA SER A 20 -16.21 -1.45 -26.25
C SER A 20 -17.16 -1.05 -27.39
N LEU A 21 -18.14 -0.20 -27.10
CA LEU A 21 -19.06 0.32 -28.13
C LEU A 21 -18.30 1.12 -29.18
N LEU A 22 -17.43 2.04 -28.75
CA LEU A 22 -16.61 2.84 -29.64
C LEU A 22 -15.70 1.96 -30.53
N PHE A 23 -15.10 0.92 -29.93
CA PHE A 23 -14.24 -0.03 -30.65
C PHE A 23 -15.03 -0.80 -31.71
N LEU A 24 -16.26 -1.23 -31.43
CA LEU A 24 -17.11 -1.95 -32.38
C LEU A 24 -17.69 -1.05 -33.48
N LEU A 25 -17.68 0.27 -33.31
CA LEU A 25 -18.04 1.23 -34.35
C LEU A 25 -16.92 1.46 -35.38
N LEU A 26 -15.65 1.18 -35.04
CA LEU A 26 -14.51 1.40 -35.94
C LEU A 26 -14.64 0.71 -37.31
N PRO A 27 -15.04 -0.58 -37.44
CA PRO A 27 -15.18 -1.23 -38.73
C PRO A 27 -16.31 -0.60 -39.57
N ILE A 28 -17.32 0.00 -38.96
CA ILE A 28 -18.39 0.69 -39.67
C ILE A 28 -17.85 1.93 -40.37
N PHE A 29 -17.12 2.80 -39.64
CA PHE A 29 -16.56 4.03 -40.19
C PHE A 29 -15.36 3.81 -41.12
N SER A 30 -14.65 2.68 -40.96
CA SER A 30 -13.50 2.35 -41.83
C SER A 30 -13.88 1.56 -43.08
N SER A 31 -15.16 1.21 -43.26
CA SER A 31 -15.60 0.50 -44.47
C SER A 31 -15.60 1.44 -45.67
N PRO A 32 -14.92 1.08 -46.79
CA PRO A 32 -14.93 1.88 -48.01
C PRO A 32 -16.31 1.91 -48.68
N ASP A 33 -17.19 0.94 -48.35
CA ASP A 33 -18.53 0.83 -48.89
C ASP A 33 -19.57 1.48 -47.94
N PHE A 34 -19.12 2.31 -46.98
CA PHE A 34 -20.01 2.98 -46.03
C PHE A 34 -20.96 3.95 -46.76
N ALA A 35 -22.24 3.64 -46.76
CA ALA A 35 -23.33 4.45 -47.26
C ALA A 35 -24.47 4.47 -46.19
N TRP A 36 -25.28 5.51 -46.17
CA TRP A 36 -26.34 5.67 -45.16
C TRP A 36 -27.55 4.73 -45.35
N ASP A 37 -27.54 3.90 -46.41
CA ASP A 37 -28.59 2.96 -46.80
C ASP A 37 -28.48 1.56 -46.14
N PHE A 38 -27.50 1.32 -45.27
CA PHE A 38 -27.26 0.07 -44.56
C PHE A 38 -27.00 -1.17 -45.44
N GLU A 39 -26.92 -1.07 -46.77
CA GLU A 39 -26.64 -2.20 -47.63
C GLU A 39 -25.20 -2.75 -47.42
N PHE A 40 -24.26 -1.93 -46.92
CA PHE A 40 -22.89 -2.36 -46.59
C PHE A 40 -22.85 -3.47 -45.52
N LEU A 41 -23.90 -3.63 -44.68
CA LEU A 41 -23.97 -4.69 -43.67
C LEU A 41 -24.04 -6.11 -44.29
N SER A 42 -24.55 -6.22 -45.50
CA SER A 42 -24.65 -7.48 -46.25
C SER A 42 -23.39 -7.83 -47.00
N VAL A 43 -22.41 -6.91 -47.08
CA VAL A 43 -21.16 -7.08 -47.86
C VAL A 43 -20.22 -7.99 -47.09
N LYS A 44 -19.80 -9.11 -47.68
CA LYS A 44 -18.92 -10.11 -47.07
C LYS A 44 -17.61 -9.57 -46.46
N PRO A 45 -16.85 -8.66 -47.09
CA PRO A 45 -15.68 -8.00 -46.52
C PRO A 45 -15.97 -7.27 -45.21
N PHE A 46 -17.09 -6.53 -45.13
CA PHE A 46 -17.51 -5.86 -43.92
C PHE A 46 -17.82 -6.85 -42.79
N GLN A 47 -18.59 -7.89 -43.08
CA GLN A 47 -18.95 -8.93 -42.11
C GLN A 47 -17.71 -9.60 -41.52
N ARG A 48 -16.68 -9.89 -42.34
CA ARG A 48 -15.40 -10.44 -41.85
C ARG A 48 -14.68 -9.47 -40.92
N SER A 49 -14.59 -8.20 -41.31
CA SER A 49 -13.95 -7.18 -40.48
C SER A 49 -14.69 -7.05 -39.14
N PHE A 50 -16.01 -7.00 -39.17
CA PHE A 50 -16.81 -6.87 -37.95
C PHE A 50 -16.61 -8.07 -37.00
N ILE A 51 -16.61 -9.32 -37.53
CA ILE A 51 -16.31 -10.51 -36.73
C ILE A 51 -14.91 -10.45 -36.14
N SER A 52 -13.90 -9.98 -36.92
CA SER A 52 -12.52 -9.80 -36.41
C SER A 52 -12.48 -8.83 -35.24
N TYR A 53 -13.19 -7.70 -35.30
CA TYR A 53 -13.26 -6.74 -34.19
C TYR A 53 -14.00 -7.31 -32.98
N CYS A 54 -15.06 -8.11 -33.16
CA CYS A 54 -15.72 -8.81 -32.06
C CYS A 54 -14.76 -9.80 -31.36
N LEU A 55 -13.97 -10.55 -32.15
CA LEU A 55 -12.96 -11.48 -31.60
C LEU A 55 -11.84 -10.75 -30.88
N LEU A 56 -11.38 -9.63 -31.40
CA LEU A 56 -10.37 -8.78 -30.75
C LEU A 56 -10.89 -8.18 -29.44
N LEU A 57 -12.17 -7.79 -29.39
CA LEU A 57 -12.80 -7.33 -28.16
C LEU A 57 -12.92 -8.46 -27.11
N LEU A 58 -13.32 -9.64 -27.55
CA LEU A 58 -13.35 -10.83 -26.69
C LEU A 58 -11.93 -11.16 -26.17
N PHE A 59 -10.94 -11.12 -27.05
CA PHE A 59 -9.53 -11.26 -26.67
C PHE A 59 -9.11 -10.23 -25.63
N PHE A 60 -9.46 -8.94 -25.82
CA PHE A 60 -9.15 -7.88 -24.85
C PHE A 60 -9.61 -8.24 -23.44
N TYR A 61 -10.86 -8.72 -23.28
CA TYR A 61 -11.38 -9.08 -21.98
C TYR A 61 -10.73 -10.36 -21.42
N ILE A 62 -10.55 -11.39 -22.25
CA ILE A 62 -9.88 -12.64 -21.83
C ILE A 62 -8.44 -12.34 -21.41
N HIS A 63 -7.74 -11.52 -22.18
CA HIS A 63 -6.35 -11.13 -21.89
C HIS A 63 -6.25 -10.35 -20.58
N MET A 64 -7.13 -9.35 -20.38
CA MET A 64 -7.10 -8.48 -19.22
C MET A 64 -7.51 -9.20 -17.91
N PHE A 65 -8.55 -10.08 -17.97
CA PHE A 65 -9.12 -10.67 -16.76
C PHE A 65 -8.59 -12.07 -16.45
N TRP A 66 -8.06 -12.77 -17.41
CA TRP A 66 -7.61 -14.15 -17.25
C TRP A 66 -6.14 -14.37 -17.64
N LEU A 67 -5.73 -14.08 -18.88
CA LEU A 67 -4.36 -14.39 -19.34
C LEU A 67 -3.29 -13.61 -18.55
N LEU A 68 -3.50 -12.33 -18.30
CA LEU A 68 -2.54 -11.52 -17.55
C LEU A 68 -2.46 -11.92 -16.07
N PRO A 69 -3.58 -12.02 -15.30
CA PRO A 69 -3.48 -12.35 -13.88
C PRO A 69 -3.01 -13.79 -13.64
N ASP A 70 -3.57 -14.76 -14.34
CA ASP A 70 -3.40 -16.18 -14.01
C ASP A 70 -2.21 -16.85 -14.70
N LEU A 71 -1.72 -16.25 -15.81
CA LEU A 71 -0.59 -16.81 -16.54
C LEU A 71 0.64 -15.89 -16.50
N TYR A 72 0.52 -14.64 -16.91
CA TYR A 72 1.67 -13.72 -17.00
C TYR A 72 2.21 -13.35 -15.61
N PHE A 73 1.37 -12.81 -14.71
CA PHE A 73 1.80 -12.45 -13.36
C PHE A 73 2.04 -13.66 -12.46
N ALA A 74 1.45 -14.81 -12.78
CA ALA A 74 1.80 -16.09 -12.15
C ALA A 74 3.12 -16.70 -12.66
N LYS A 75 3.88 -15.96 -13.52
CA LYS A 75 5.18 -16.37 -14.11
C LYS A 75 5.11 -17.63 -14.99
N ARG A 76 3.94 -17.99 -15.50
CA ARG A 76 3.73 -19.12 -16.42
C ARG A 76 3.88 -18.68 -17.87
N TYR A 77 5.04 -18.09 -18.21
CA TYR A 77 5.27 -17.42 -19.50
C TYR A 77 5.11 -18.34 -20.72
N CYS A 78 5.51 -19.60 -20.63
CA CYS A 78 5.38 -20.56 -21.74
C CYS A 78 3.91 -20.77 -22.11
N LEU A 79 3.06 -21.06 -21.11
CA LEU A 79 1.62 -21.25 -21.33
C LEU A 79 0.95 -19.97 -21.83
N TYR A 80 1.34 -18.82 -21.28
CA TYR A 80 0.87 -17.51 -21.72
C TYR A 80 1.18 -17.28 -23.21
N SER A 81 2.42 -17.54 -23.65
CA SER A 81 2.82 -17.38 -25.04
C SER A 81 2.07 -18.32 -25.99
N VAL A 82 1.88 -19.57 -25.61
CA VAL A 82 1.08 -20.55 -26.38
C VAL A 82 -0.37 -20.05 -26.52
N CYS A 83 -1.00 -19.60 -25.43
CA CYS A 83 -2.35 -19.06 -25.48
C CYS A 83 -2.46 -17.85 -26.41
N LEU A 84 -1.49 -16.91 -26.36
CA LEU A 84 -1.46 -15.76 -27.25
C LEU A 84 -1.41 -16.16 -28.72
N ILE A 85 -0.54 -17.12 -29.07
CA ILE A 85 -0.41 -17.63 -30.45
C ILE A 85 -1.74 -18.26 -30.90
N VAL A 86 -2.34 -19.12 -30.08
CA VAL A 86 -3.61 -19.80 -30.41
C VAL A 86 -4.72 -18.76 -30.63
N VAL A 87 -4.85 -17.77 -29.74
CA VAL A 87 -5.88 -16.74 -29.85
C VAL A 87 -5.63 -15.86 -31.08
N PHE A 88 -4.37 -15.52 -31.37
CA PHE A 88 -4.01 -14.78 -32.59
C PHE A 88 -4.45 -15.56 -33.86
N LEU A 89 -4.14 -16.84 -33.93
CA LEU A 89 -4.53 -17.67 -35.08
C LEU A 89 -6.06 -17.74 -35.22
N LEU A 90 -6.79 -17.88 -34.11
CA LEU A 90 -8.24 -17.81 -34.12
C LEU A 90 -8.76 -16.47 -34.65
N CYS A 91 -8.25 -15.35 -34.16
CA CYS A 91 -8.64 -14.02 -34.65
C CYS A 91 -8.34 -13.81 -36.14
N ALA A 92 -7.22 -14.34 -36.62
CA ALA A 92 -6.79 -14.16 -38.02
C ALA A 92 -7.58 -15.04 -39.02
N PHE A 93 -7.87 -16.29 -38.65
CA PHE A 93 -8.43 -17.25 -39.60
C PHE A 93 -9.93 -17.52 -39.46
N LEU A 94 -10.47 -17.45 -38.24
CA LEU A 94 -11.87 -17.81 -37.98
C LEU A 94 -12.89 -16.94 -38.77
N PRO A 95 -12.73 -15.60 -38.95
CA PRO A 95 -13.64 -14.81 -39.77
C PRO A 95 -13.67 -15.24 -41.23
N SER A 96 -12.53 -15.73 -41.76
CA SER A 96 -12.44 -16.21 -43.14
C SER A 96 -13.06 -17.60 -43.35
N ILE A 97 -13.14 -18.39 -42.28
CA ILE A 97 -13.79 -19.72 -42.29
C ILE A 97 -15.31 -19.55 -42.20
N ILE A 98 -15.80 -18.69 -41.31
CA ILE A 98 -17.24 -18.43 -41.10
C ILE A 98 -17.89 -17.84 -42.35
N ILE A 99 -17.20 -16.87 -42.99
CA ILE A 99 -17.72 -16.22 -44.20
C ILE A 99 -16.96 -16.72 -45.41
N SER A 100 -17.58 -17.63 -46.14
CA SER A 100 -17.00 -18.29 -47.32
C SER A 100 -16.51 -17.25 -48.37
N LYS A 101 -15.40 -17.60 -49.00
CA LYS A 101 -14.65 -16.77 -49.96
C LYS A 101 -15.38 -16.71 -51.30
N GLU A 102 -16.37 -15.86 -51.48
CA GLU A 102 -16.65 -15.35 -52.83
C GLU A 102 -15.83 -14.08 -53.05
N MET A 103 -14.96 -14.14 -54.05
CA MET A 103 -14.24 -12.96 -54.53
C MET A 103 -15.21 -12.00 -55.23
N ALA A 104 -15.89 -11.13 -54.46
CA ALA A 104 -16.45 -9.91 -55.03
C ALA A 104 -15.26 -9.02 -55.38
N MET A 105 -14.95 -8.85 -56.68
CA MET A 105 -14.04 -7.82 -57.11
C MET A 105 -14.59 -6.45 -56.65
N PRO A 106 -13.78 -5.61 -55.97
CA PRO A 106 -14.22 -4.26 -55.60
C PRO A 106 -14.77 -3.56 -56.84
N ALA A 107 -15.85 -2.78 -56.70
CA ALA A 107 -16.50 -2.02 -57.77
C ALA A 107 -15.49 -1.14 -58.57
N PHE A 108 -14.43 -0.71 -57.92
CA PHE A 108 -13.31 0.00 -58.49
C PHE A 108 -12.50 -0.83 -59.56
N GLN A 109 -12.32 -2.14 -59.30
CA GLN A 109 -11.62 -3.03 -60.24
C GLN A 109 -12.52 -3.42 -61.41
N LYS A 110 -13.86 -3.44 -61.29
CA LYS A 110 -14.78 -3.62 -62.42
C LYS A 110 -14.78 -2.47 -63.40
N ARG A 111 -14.53 -1.24 -62.98
CA ARG A 111 -14.42 -0.05 -63.85
C ARG A 111 -13.13 0.02 -64.67
N HIS A 112 -12.05 -0.60 -64.21
CA HIS A 112 -10.72 -0.57 -64.88
C HIS A 112 -10.33 -1.91 -65.56
N ALA A 113 -11.23 -2.89 -65.60
CA ALA A 113 -10.98 -4.19 -66.22
C ALA A 113 -11.02 -4.13 -67.77
N HIS A 114 -11.16 -2.94 -68.38
CA HIS A 114 -11.20 -2.75 -69.83
C HIS A 114 -9.92 -2.10 -70.37
N PHE A 115 -8.75 -2.38 -69.78
CA PHE A 115 -7.45 -2.09 -70.42
C PHE A 115 -6.91 -3.38 -71.06
N PRO A 116 -6.96 -3.51 -72.39
CA PRO A 116 -6.32 -4.62 -73.07
C PRO A 116 -4.80 -4.37 -73.12
N GLY A 117 -4.03 -5.05 -72.33
CA GLY A 117 -2.55 -4.99 -72.42
C GLY A 117 -1.77 -5.14 -71.11
N GLY A 118 -2.35 -5.63 -70.03
CA GLY A 118 -1.57 -5.97 -68.86
C GLY A 118 -0.89 -7.34 -68.97
N PRO A 119 0.36 -7.50 -68.49
CA PRO A 119 1.04 -8.80 -68.53
C PRO A 119 0.28 -9.87 -67.78
N PRO A 120 0.26 -11.12 -68.33
CA PRO A 120 -0.48 -12.20 -67.72
C PRO A 120 0.14 -12.63 -66.39
N GLY A 121 -0.72 -12.58 -65.36
CA GLY A 121 -0.62 -13.46 -64.21
C GLY A 121 0.71 -13.53 -63.45
N SER A 122 1.17 -12.48 -62.78
CA SER A 122 2.12 -12.68 -61.68
C SER A 122 1.36 -13.14 -60.44
N HIS A 123 1.79 -14.26 -59.88
CA HIS A 123 1.26 -14.91 -58.69
C HIS A 123 1.46 -14.03 -57.40
N HIS A 124 0.63 -13.04 -57.20
CA HIS A 124 0.63 -12.20 -55.99
C HIS A 124 -0.17 -12.76 -54.83
N SER A 125 -0.47 -14.05 -54.83
CA SER A 125 -1.22 -14.69 -53.72
C SER A 125 -0.48 -14.58 -52.38
N GLY A 126 0.84 -14.78 -52.40
CA GLY A 126 1.68 -14.70 -51.21
C GLY A 126 1.74 -13.28 -50.62
N PHE A 127 1.85 -12.25 -51.47
CA PHE A 127 1.88 -10.86 -51.01
C PHE A 127 0.55 -10.43 -50.34
N ARG A 128 -0.57 -10.86 -50.88
CA ARG A 128 -1.90 -10.59 -50.31
C ARG A 128 -2.10 -11.27 -48.95
N ILE A 129 -1.64 -12.53 -48.81
CA ILE A 129 -1.70 -13.23 -47.55
C ILE A 129 -0.79 -12.57 -46.51
N TYR A 130 0.43 -12.21 -46.89
CA TYR A 130 1.35 -11.49 -46.00
C TYR A 130 0.78 -10.14 -45.56
N PHE A 131 0.19 -9.36 -46.43
CA PHE A 131 -0.42 -8.07 -46.12
C PHE A 131 -1.60 -8.23 -45.16
N LEU A 132 -2.49 -9.20 -45.35
CA LEU A 132 -3.62 -9.49 -44.46
C LEU A 132 -3.14 -9.94 -43.08
N LEU A 133 -2.16 -10.85 -43.03
CA LEU A 133 -1.58 -11.30 -41.77
C LEU A 133 -0.90 -10.18 -40.99
N SER A 134 -0.16 -9.30 -41.64
CA SER A 134 0.50 -8.18 -41.01
C SER A 134 -0.48 -7.18 -40.41
N GLN A 135 -1.59 -6.92 -41.10
CA GLN A 135 -2.64 -6.03 -40.59
C GLN A 135 -3.35 -6.62 -39.35
N HIS A 136 -3.69 -7.91 -39.36
CA HIS A 136 -4.28 -8.57 -38.19
C HIS A 136 -3.30 -8.67 -37.02
N LEU A 137 -2.01 -8.91 -37.29
CA LEU A 137 -0.97 -8.94 -36.27
C LEU A 137 -0.81 -7.58 -35.60
N PHE A 138 -0.78 -6.51 -36.40
CA PHE A 138 -0.70 -5.15 -35.83
C PHE A 138 -1.88 -4.84 -34.92
N GLN A 139 -3.12 -5.10 -35.35
CA GLN A 139 -4.31 -4.88 -34.52
C GLN A 139 -4.27 -5.70 -33.23
N PHE A 140 -3.87 -6.97 -33.33
CA PHE A 140 -3.75 -7.86 -32.17
C PHE A 140 -2.71 -7.35 -31.16
N ILE A 141 -1.54 -6.93 -31.63
CA ILE A 141 -0.50 -6.37 -30.77
C ILE A 141 -0.98 -5.08 -30.10
N VAL A 142 -1.66 -4.18 -30.80
CA VAL A 142 -2.20 -2.94 -30.24
C VAL A 142 -3.19 -3.27 -29.12
N VAL A 143 -4.11 -4.19 -29.33
CA VAL A 143 -5.09 -4.62 -28.30
C VAL A 143 -4.39 -5.28 -27.11
N ALA A 144 -3.37 -6.12 -27.36
CA ALA A 144 -2.59 -6.75 -26.30
C ALA A 144 -1.82 -5.72 -25.45
N ILE A 145 -1.15 -4.77 -26.08
CA ILE A 145 -0.44 -3.68 -25.37
C ILE A 145 -1.43 -2.83 -24.57
N PHE A 146 -2.54 -2.47 -25.17
CA PHE A 146 -3.56 -1.63 -24.54
C PHE A 146 -4.14 -2.31 -23.28
N SER A 147 -4.54 -3.57 -23.38
CA SER A 147 -5.05 -4.34 -22.24
C SER A 147 -3.99 -4.56 -21.16
N TYR A 148 -2.72 -4.78 -21.55
CA TYR A 148 -1.58 -4.88 -20.63
C TYR A 148 -1.36 -3.57 -19.87
N THR A 149 -1.35 -2.43 -20.58
CA THR A 149 -1.16 -1.09 -19.99
C THR A 149 -2.24 -0.77 -18.97
N ILE A 150 -3.52 -1.03 -19.30
CA ILE A 150 -4.64 -0.82 -18.37
C ILE A 150 -4.45 -1.69 -17.11
N LYS A 151 -4.06 -2.95 -17.28
CA LYS A 151 -3.88 -3.87 -16.16
C LYS A 151 -2.72 -3.47 -15.25
N ILE A 152 -1.56 -3.12 -15.84
CA ILE A 152 -0.39 -2.62 -15.09
C ILE A 152 -0.73 -1.35 -14.32
N TYR A 153 -1.39 -0.39 -14.97
CA TYR A 153 -1.82 0.85 -14.33
C TYR A 153 -2.74 0.60 -13.12
N ALA A 154 -3.70 -0.31 -13.28
CA ALA A 154 -4.61 -0.69 -12.19
C ALA A 154 -3.86 -1.36 -11.02
N GLN A 155 -2.88 -2.21 -11.29
CA GLN A 155 -2.05 -2.85 -10.27
C GLN A 155 -1.14 -1.83 -9.57
N TRP A 156 -0.50 -0.95 -10.33
CA TRP A 156 0.34 0.12 -9.77
C TRP A 156 -0.44 1.00 -8.82
N LYS A 157 -1.64 1.45 -9.22
CA LYS A 157 -2.52 2.25 -8.38
C LYS A 157 -2.99 1.52 -7.12
N LYS A 158 -3.19 0.19 -7.20
CA LYS A 158 -3.53 -0.64 -6.03
C LYS A 158 -2.34 -0.73 -5.07
N ALA A 159 -1.12 -0.91 -5.58
CA ALA A 159 0.09 -0.96 -4.77
C ALA A 159 0.37 0.39 -4.09
N GLU A 160 0.23 1.50 -4.79
CA GLU A 160 0.36 2.86 -4.24
C GLU A 160 -0.60 3.09 -3.06
N ARG A 161 -1.87 2.72 -3.23
CA ARG A 161 -2.85 2.81 -2.13
C ARG A 161 -2.48 1.94 -0.94
N ALA A 162 -2.01 0.71 -1.19
CA ALA A 162 -1.61 -0.19 -0.11
C ALA A 162 -0.41 0.37 0.69
N ILE A 163 0.53 1.07 0.04
CA ILE A 163 1.63 1.77 0.71
C ILE A 163 1.09 2.89 1.59
N ILE A 164 0.22 3.76 1.06
CA ILE A 164 -0.40 4.86 1.82
C ILE A 164 -1.19 4.32 3.02
N ASP A 165 -1.98 3.27 2.82
CA ASP A 165 -2.76 2.66 3.89
C ASP A 165 -1.85 2.04 4.97
N ALA A 166 -0.73 1.43 4.57
CA ALA A 166 0.27 0.89 5.50
C ALA A 166 0.98 2.01 6.29
N GLU A 167 1.34 3.13 5.63
CA GLU A 167 1.91 4.31 6.29
C GLU A 167 0.93 4.92 7.29
N LEU A 168 -0.35 5.07 6.91
CA LEU A 168 -1.40 5.56 7.81
C LEU A 168 -1.62 4.62 9.00
N ALA A 169 -1.60 3.30 8.78
CA ALA A 169 -1.71 2.32 9.85
C ALA A 169 -0.50 2.38 10.79
N TYR A 170 0.71 2.54 10.23
CA TYR A 170 1.94 2.71 11.00
C TYR A 170 1.91 3.99 11.86
N LEU A 171 1.52 5.13 11.28
CA LEU A 171 1.36 6.39 12.01
C LEU A 171 0.31 6.29 13.14
N LYS A 172 -0.82 5.64 12.86
CA LYS A 172 -1.86 5.38 13.89
C LYS A 172 -1.37 4.46 15.00
N ALA A 173 -0.54 3.48 14.70
CA ALA A 173 0.01 2.55 15.69
C ALA A 173 1.07 3.20 16.60
N GLN A 174 1.69 4.31 16.19
CA GLN A 174 2.60 5.09 17.04
C GLN A 174 1.89 5.78 18.20
N ILE A 175 0.59 6.04 18.07
CA ILE A 175 -0.25 6.53 19.17
C ILE A 175 -0.82 5.31 19.88
N ASN A 176 -0.42 5.04 21.13
CA ASN A 176 -1.04 4.00 21.93
C ASN A 176 -2.51 4.40 22.25
N PRO A 177 -3.56 3.85 21.57
CA PRO A 177 -4.93 4.32 21.78
C PRO A 177 -5.41 4.08 23.21
N HIS A 178 -4.98 2.98 23.83
CA HIS A 178 -5.34 2.64 25.18
C HIS A 178 -4.76 3.63 26.21
N PHE A 179 -3.51 4.07 26.01
CA PHE A 179 -2.91 5.11 26.83
C PHE A 179 -3.69 6.43 26.69
N LEU A 180 -4.02 6.83 25.44
CA LEU A 180 -4.76 8.06 25.18
C LEU A 180 -6.14 8.07 25.86
N PHE A 181 -6.93 7.00 25.68
CA PHE A 181 -8.24 6.88 26.31
C PHE A 181 -8.15 6.91 27.84
N ASN A 182 -7.17 6.21 28.40
CA ASN A 182 -6.97 6.17 29.84
C ASN A 182 -6.55 7.53 30.41
N THR A 183 -5.69 8.26 29.67
CA THR A 183 -5.26 9.61 30.08
C THR A 183 -6.41 10.60 30.00
N LEU A 184 -7.23 10.56 28.94
CA LEU A 184 -8.43 11.39 28.85
C LEU A 184 -9.43 11.11 29.97
N ASN A 185 -9.63 9.86 30.35
CA ASN A 185 -10.49 9.48 31.47
C ASN A 185 -9.95 10.01 32.80
N SER A 186 -8.63 10.01 33.01
CA SER A 186 -7.99 10.58 34.19
C SER A 186 -8.15 12.11 34.24
N ILE A 187 -7.92 12.80 33.12
CA ILE A 187 -8.14 14.24 33.03
C ILE A 187 -9.61 14.59 33.29
N TYR A 188 -10.54 13.81 32.77
CA TYR A 188 -11.97 13.98 33.05
C TYR A 188 -12.28 13.84 34.55
N ALA A 189 -11.70 12.83 35.23
CA ALA A 189 -11.86 12.67 36.67
C ALA A 189 -11.31 13.85 37.46
N LEU A 190 -10.11 14.35 37.10
CA LEU A 190 -9.53 15.56 37.70
C LEU A 190 -10.41 16.79 37.48
N ALA A 191 -11.02 16.93 36.30
CA ALA A 191 -11.91 18.05 35.98
C ALA A 191 -13.21 18.01 36.83
N ILE A 192 -13.81 16.83 37.05
CA ILE A 192 -14.98 16.67 37.93
C ILE A 192 -14.62 17.04 39.38
N GLN A 193 -13.41 16.65 39.83
CA GLN A 193 -12.90 16.96 41.17
C GLN A 193 -12.46 18.43 41.28
N LYS A 194 -12.52 19.21 40.21
CA LYS A 194 -12.02 20.60 40.15
C LYS A 194 -10.56 20.72 40.62
N SER A 195 -9.74 19.74 40.28
CA SER A 195 -8.32 19.71 40.63
C SER A 195 -7.53 20.71 39.83
N ASP A 196 -6.62 21.44 40.47
CA ASP A 196 -5.70 22.37 39.82
C ASP A 196 -4.77 21.67 38.81
N ALA A 197 -4.49 20.38 38.99
CA ALA A 197 -3.70 19.57 38.07
C ALA A 197 -4.37 19.30 36.72
N THR A 198 -5.65 19.66 36.53
CA THR A 198 -6.39 19.42 35.28
C THR A 198 -5.75 20.17 34.10
N ALA A 199 -5.43 21.46 34.30
CA ALA A 199 -4.86 22.29 33.23
C ALA A 199 -3.48 21.78 32.82
N ASP A 200 -2.61 21.45 33.76
CA ASP A 200 -1.27 20.93 33.53
C ASP A 200 -1.33 19.58 32.79
N SER A 201 -2.23 18.69 33.17
CA SER A 201 -2.43 17.40 32.50
C SER A 201 -2.86 17.54 31.04
N ILE A 202 -3.69 18.53 30.70
CA ILE A 202 -4.08 18.86 29.32
C ILE A 202 -2.86 19.33 28.52
N VAL A 203 -2.04 20.21 29.10
CA VAL A 203 -0.81 20.73 28.45
C VAL A 203 0.17 19.58 28.20
N GLN A 204 0.42 18.72 29.18
CA GLN A 204 1.27 17.54 29.07
C GLN A 204 0.80 16.62 27.94
N LEU A 205 -0.51 16.29 27.91
CA LEU A 205 -1.07 15.48 26.82
C LEU A 205 -0.90 16.15 25.46
N SER A 206 -1.13 17.45 25.37
CA SER A 206 -0.95 18.22 24.14
C SER A 206 0.51 18.19 23.65
N ASN A 207 1.49 18.34 24.54
CA ASN A 207 2.92 18.26 24.21
C ASN A 207 3.29 16.87 23.71
N MET A 208 2.84 15.80 24.39
CA MET A 208 3.06 14.43 23.97
C MET A 208 2.46 14.16 22.57
N MET A 209 1.24 14.60 22.32
CA MET A 209 0.60 14.44 21.01
C MET A 209 1.38 15.17 19.92
N ARG A 210 1.85 16.38 20.21
CA ARG A 210 2.68 17.15 19.26
C ARG A 210 3.97 16.41 18.93
N TYR A 211 4.68 15.90 19.95
CA TYR A 211 5.90 15.13 19.75
C TYR A 211 5.67 13.91 18.86
N VAL A 212 4.64 13.11 19.11
CA VAL A 212 4.31 11.92 18.31
C VAL A 212 3.98 12.29 16.87
N LEU A 213 3.27 13.41 16.64
CA LEU A 213 2.84 13.82 15.30
C LEU A 213 3.95 14.50 14.48
N THR A 214 4.91 15.18 15.13
CA THR A 214 5.92 15.98 14.43
C THR A 214 7.32 15.40 14.50
N ASP A 215 7.75 14.93 15.67
CA ASP A 215 9.13 14.53 15.92
C ASP A 215 9.35 13.03 15.76
N ALA A 216 8.37 12.20 16.12
CA ALA A 216 8.49 10.74 16.06
C ALA A 216 8.66 10.16 14.64
N ALA A 217 8.33 10.93 13.61
CA ALA A 217 8.53 10.56 12.21
C ALA A 217 9.98 10.75 11.73
N GLN A 218 10.83 11.43 12.52
CA GLN A 218 12.23 11.66 12.19
C GLN A 218 13.09 10.44 12.54
N ASN A 219 14.25 10.31 11.88
CA ASN A 219 15.20 9.24 12.21
C ASN A 219 15.85 9.46 13.58
N PHE A 220 16.16 10.73 13.89
CA PHE A 220 16.79 11.16 15.14
C PHE A 220 16.15 12.47 15.60
N VAL A 221 16.08 12.64 16.93
CA VAL A 221 15.60 13.85 17.59
C VAL A 221 16.61 14.28 18.67
N PRO A 222 16.68 15.57 19.04
CA PRO A 222 17.45 15.99 20.20
C PRO A 222 17.06 15.18 21.45
N LEU A 223 18.07 14.74 22.20
CA LEU A 223 17.83 13.97 23.45
C LEU A 223 16.96 14.74 24.44
N SER A 224 17.08 16.07 24.47
CA SER A 224 16.23 16.94 25.30
C SER A 224 14.72 16.73 25.01
N LYS A 225 14.34 16.63 23.74
CA LYS A 225 12.93 16.40 23.36
C LYS A 225 12.42 15.04 23.81
N GLU A 226 13.25 13.99 23.73
CA GLU A 226 12.87 12.65 24.22
C GLU A 226 12.72 12.66 25.75
N ILE A 227 13.59 13.37 26.47
CA ILE A 227 13.50 13.53 27.92
C ILE A 227 12.24 14.32 28.32
N ASP A 228 11.92 15.41 27.62
CA ASP A 228 10.70 16.19 27.87
C ASP A 228 9.45 15.35 27.61
N TYR A 229 9.43 14.56 26.52
CA TYR A 229 8.37 13.61 26.24
C TYR A 229 8.18 12.60 27.37
N ILE A 230 9.28 12.04 27.92
CA ILE A 230 9.24 11.12 29.05
C ILE A 230 8.71 11.80 30.32
N ARG A 231 9.09 13.05 30.60
CA ARG A 231 8.60 13.81 31.74
C ARG A 231 7.08 13.97 31.69
N ASP A 232 6.56 14.39 30.52
CA ASP A 232 5.13 14.53 30.32
C ASP A 232 4.39 13.16 30.45
N TYR A 233 4.96 12.10 29.87
CA TYR A 233 4.43 10.74 29.98
C TYR A 233 4.37 10.26 31.42
N ILE A 234 5.45 10.39 32.18
CA ILE A 234 5.55 10.03 33.58
C ILE A 234 4.56 10.82 34.42
N ALA A 235 4.50 12.15 34.22
CA ALA A 235 3.57 13.02 34.97
C ALA A 235 2.12 12.58 34.77
N LEU A 236 1.71 12.25 33.54
CA LEU A 236 0.37 11.73 33.27
C LEU A 236 0.12 10.32 33.85
N GLN A 237 1.14 9.45 33.89
CA GLN A 237 1.02 8.13 34.50
C GLN A 237 0.92 8.21 36.02
N THR A 238 1.69 9.08 36.67
CA THR A 238 1.72 9.21 38.14
C THR A 238 0.42 9.76 38.70
N THR A 239 -0.36 10.55 37.95
CA THR A 239 -1.71 10.98 38.39
C THR A 239 -2.69 9.82 38.64
N ARG A 240 -2.34 8.62 38.21
CA ARG A 240 -3.18 7.42 38.25
C ARG A 240 -2.64 6.35 39.22
N LEU A 241 -1.47 6.59 39.78
CA LEU A 241 -0.85 5.61 40.70
C LEU A 241 -1.60 5.54 42.01
N PRO A 242 -1.80 4.34 42.53
CA PRO A 242 -2.27 4.16 43.91
C PRO A 242 -1.27 4.71 44.95
N GLU A 243 -1.72 5.05 46.13
CA GLU A 243 -0.88 5.62 47.21
C GLU A 243 0.22 4.67 47.72
N ASN A 244 0.08 3.37 47.49
CA ASN A 244 1.06 2.35 47.85
C ASN A 244 2.23 2.20 46.88
N VAL A 245 2.33 3.07 45.86
CA VAL A 245 3.41 3.05 44.88
C VAL A 245 4.46 4.13 45.20
N VAL A 246 5.66 3.70 45.53
CA VAL A 246 6.83 4.58 45.63
C VAL A 246 7.42 4.78 44.23
N PHE A 247 7.38 6.00 43.74
CA PHE A 247 7.84 6.33 42.41
C PHE A 247 9.01 7.32 42.46
N GLY A 248 10.10 7.02 41.73
CA GLY A 248 11.29 7.88 41.57
C GLY A 248 11.62 8.12 40.10
N PHE A 249 11.87 9.40 39.75
CA PHE A 249 12.41 9.76 38.44
C PHE A 249 13.53 10.78 38.61
N GLN A 250 14.73 10.44 38.13
CA GLN A 250 15.92 11.29 38.25
C GLN A 250 16.60 11.43 36.90
N VAL A 251 16.99 12.66 36.56
CA VAL A 251 17.79 12.98 35.38
C VAL A 251 19.08 13.62 35.87
N LEU A 252 20.21 12.94 35.68
CA LEU A 252 21.54 13.36 36.05
C LEU A 252 22.29 13.81 34.78
N GLY A 253 22.75 15.05 34.79
CA GLY A 253 23.33 15.70 33.59
C GLY A 253 22.31 16.42 32.74
N GLU A 254 22.80 17.20 31.77
CA GLU A 254 21.97 17.98 30.84
C GLU A 254 22.22 17.51 29.40
N PRO A 255 21.15 17.33 28.60
CA PRO A 255 21.31 17.04 27.18
C PRO A 255 21.78 18.32 26.45
N THR A 256 22.89 18.24 25.72
CA THR A 256 23.45 19.35 24.95
C THR A 256 23.15 19.18 23.45
N SER A 257 23.96 18.42 22.73
CA SER A 257 23.84 18.22 21.28
C SER A 257 23.50 16.76 20.89
N GLN A 258 23.33 15.89 21.89
CA GLN A 258 23.08 14.48 21.66
C GLN A 258 21.75 14.26 20.93
N GLN A 259 21.75 13.30 20.02
CA GLN A 259 20.55 12.88 19.30
C GLN A 259 20.22 11.42 19.59
N ILE A 260 18.95 11.11 19.68
CA ILE A 260 18.44 9.76 19.94
C ILE A 260 17.33 9.39 18.94
N ALA A 261 17.18 8.10 18.66
CA ALA A 261 16.00 7.62 17.93
C ALA A 261 14.74 7.88 18.76
N PRO A 262 13.70 8.53 18.20
CA PRO A 262 12.52 8.92 18.97
C PRO A 262 11.74 7.72 19.50
N MET A 263 11.00 7.89 20.60
CA MET A 263 10.13 6.86 21.22
C MET A 263 10.86 5.53 21.55
N LEU A 264 12.16 5.60 21.85
CA LEU A 264 12.95 4.43 22.21
C LEU A 264 12.79 4.05 23.67
N LEU A 265 12.57 5.03 24.55
CA LEU A 265 12.60 4.88 26.00
C LEU A 265 11.24 4.54 26.58
N VAL A 266 10.15 5.05 26.00
CA VAL A 266 8.79 4.86 26.53
C VAL A 266 8.37 3.40 26.67
N PRO A 267 8.66 2.47 25.74
CA PRO A 267 8.29 1.07 25.92
C PRO A 267 8.94 0.42 27.15
N LEU A 268 10.12 0.90 27.58
CA LEU A 268 10.80 0.43 28.78
C LEU A 268 10.10 0.93 30.04
N ILE A 269 9.65 2.19 30.03
CA ILE A 269 8.89 2.81 31.11
C ILE A 269 7.50 2.16 31.21
N GLU A 270 6.81 2.02 30.07
CA GLU A 270 5.49 1.39 29.99
C GLU A 270 5.51 -0.02 30.60
N ASN A 271 6.58 -0.77 30.34
CA ASN A 271 6.78 -2.09 30.94
C ASN A 271 6.82 -2.03 32.47
N ALA A 272 7.52 -1.06 33.06
CA ALA A 272 7.61 -0.92 34.50
C ALA A 272 6.26 -0.53 35.15
N PHE A 273 5.50 0.40 34.54
CA PHE A 273 4.16 0.74 35.02
C PHE A 273 3.18 -0.44 34.89
N LYS A 274 3.29 -1.22 33.82
CA LYS A 274 2.40 -2.35 33.58
C LYS A 274 2.61 -3.52 34.54
N TYR A 275 3.85 -3.77 34.94
CA TYR A 275 4.23 -4.95 35.74
C TYR A 275 4.76 -4.62 37.13
N GLY A 276 4.94 -3.36 37.45
CA GLY A 276 5.42 -2.88 38.73
C GLY A 276 4.33 -2.28 39.61
N VAL A 277 3.06 -2.25 39.18
CA VAL A 277 1.95 -1.64 39.92
C VAL A 277 0.88 -2.68 40.25
N ASN A 278 0.56 -2.81 41.57
CA ASN A 278 -0.55 -3.58 42.09
C ASN A 278 -1.18 -2.79 43.24
N PRO A 279 -2.49 -2.55 43.24
CA PRO A 279 -3.17 -1.83 44.34
C PRO A 279 -3.08 -2.52 45.71
N ASP A 280 -2.86 -3.84 45.73
CA ASP A 280 -2.89 -4.66 46.93
C ASP A 280 -1.50 -4.91 47.56
N GLU A 281 -0.41 -4.46 46.89
CA GLU A 281 0.96 -4.68 47.32
C GLU A 281 1.77 -3.39 47.32
N GLU A 282 2.79 -3.30 48.20
CA GLU A 282 3.76 -2.21 48.12
C GLU A 282 4.56 -2.30 46.83
N CYS A 283 4.53 -1.26 46.04
CA CYS A 283 5.16 -1.15 44.73
C CYS A 283 6.29 -0.13 44.75
N CYS A 284 7.31 -0.36 43.95
CA CYS A 284 8.39 0.57 43.77
C CYS A 284 8.81 0.60 42.29
N ILE A 285 8.88 1.80 41.73
CA ILE A 285 9.37 2.05 40.35
C ILE A 285 10.39 3.16 40.43
N ASP A 286 11.61 2.91 39.94
CA ASP A 286 12.66 3.91 39.82
C ASP A 286 13.14 4.02 38.38
N ILE A 287 13.24 5.24 37.91
CA ILE A 287 13.74 5.59 36.57
C ILE A 287 14.92 6.56 36.77
N ILE A 288 16.07 6.17 36.29
CA ILE A 288 17.30 6.97 36.40
C ILE A 288 17.86 7.16 35.01
N THR A 289 18.18 8.40 34.68
CA THR A 289 18.79 8.79 33.42
C THR A 289 20.10 9.51 33.72
N GLU A 290 21.22 9.04 33.17
CA GLU A 290 22.52 9.68 33.26
C GLU A 290 22.94 10.15 31.87
N ILE A 291 23.26 11.42 31.73
CA ILE A 291 23.60 12.07 30.45
C ILE A 291 25.01 12.64 30.59
N SER A 292 25.90 12.22 29.68
CA SER A 292 27.22 12.83 29.50
C SER A 292 27.43 13.15 28.02
N GLU A 293 28.50 13.86 27.70
CA GLU A 293 28.83 14.16 26.29
C GLU A 293 29.00 12.90 25.43
N GLN A 294 29.56 11.84 25.99
CA GLN A 294 29.91 10.63 25.25
C GLN A 294 28.94 9.47 25.48
N GLN A 295 28.08 9.54 26.48
CA GLN A 295 27.26 8.39 26.87
C GLN A 295 25.91 8.83 27.43
N PHE A 296 24.90 8.05 27.09
CA PHE A 296 23.58 8.06 27.67
C PHE A 296 23.31 6.73 28.34
N LEU A 297 22.96 6.78 29.62
CA LEU A 297 22.52 5.61 30.40
C LEU A 297 21.08 5.83 30.83
N PHE A 298 20.24 4.86 30.60
CA PHE A 298 18.83 4.86 30.99
C PHE A 298 18.51 3.58 31.72
N MET A 299 18.11 3.68 32.98
CA MET A 299 17.78 2.56 33.87
C MET A 299 16.33 2.67 34.31
N VAL A 300 15.61 1.58 34.19
CA VAL A 300 14.25 1.41 34.71
C VAL A 300 14.23 0.20 35.59
N ARG A 301 13.82 0.37 36.84
CA ARG A 301 13.71 -0.68 37.85
C ARG A 301 12.31 -0.70 38.43
N ASN A 302 11.73 -1.88 38.56
CA ASN A 302 10.47 -2.06 39.28
C ASN A 302 10.51 -3.31 40.18
N LYS A 303 9.80 -3.28 41.30
CA LYS A 303 9.51 -4.44 42.08
C LYS A 303 8.51 -5.32 41.32
N LYS A 304 8.74 -6.62 41.28
CA LYS A 304 7.77 -7.57 40.73
C LYS A 304 6.60 -7.75 41.68
N VAL A 305 5.40 -7.64 41.16
CA VAL A 305 4.15 -7.78 41.90
C VAL A 305 3.34 -8.95 41.34
N SER A 306 2.48 -9.52 42.17
CA SER A 306 1.58 -10.61 41.78
C SER A 306 0.51 -10.05 40.84
N ILE A 307 0.64 -10.32 39.54
CA ILE A 307 -0.31 -9.83 38.55
C ILE A 307 -1.21 -10.97 38.11
N ARG A 308 -2.52 -10.80 38.27
CA ARG A 308 -3.54 -11.66 37.64
C ARG A 308 -3.67 -11.30 36.15
N ILE A 309 -2.63 -11.53 35.35
CA ILE A 309 -2.71 -11.32 33.93
C ILE A 309 -2.71 -12.68 33.25
N ASP A 310 -3.66 -12.89 32.36
CA ASP A 310 -3.57 -13.94 31.35
C ASP A 310 -2.23 -13.74 30.60
N GLU A 311 -1.35 -14.74 30.76
CA GLU A 311 0.00 -14.78 30.18
C GLU A 311 -0.05 -14.87 28.62
N SER A 312 -0.79 -14.00 27.98
CA SER A 312 -0.72 -13.91 26.53
C SER A 312 0.51 -13.09 26.13
N ASN A 313 1.40 -13.71 25.43
CA ASN A 313 2.54 -13.31 24.58
C ASN A 313 2.86 -11.82 24.32
N SER A 314 2.13 -10.85 24.87
CA SER A 314 2.31 -9.41 24.63
C SER A 314 3.56 -8.80 25.28
N ASN A 315 4.13 -9.46 26.28
CA ASN A 315 5.19 -8.90 27.13
C ASN A 315 6.57 -8.87 26.47
N LYS A 316 6.86 -9.87 25.64
CA LYS A 316 8.15 -9.98 24.98
C LYS A 316 8.27 -9.05 23.77
N MET A 317 7.15 -8.62 23.19
CA MET A 317 7.17 -7.82 21.96
C MET A 317 7.68 -6.38 22.15
N GLY A 318 7.36 -5.71 23.26
CA GLY A 318 7.78 -4.32 23.47
C GLY A 318 9.29 -4.18 23.61
N ILE A 319 9.90 -4.95 24.51
CA ILE A 319 11.35 -4.95 24.74
C ILE A 319 12.11 -5.50 23.53
N GLU A 320 11.56 -6.54 22.89
CA GLU A 320 12.15 -7.10 21.69
C GLU A 320 12.15 -6.12 20.51
N ASN A 321 11.13 -5.32 20.38
CA ASN A 321 11.07 -4.24 19.38
C ASN A 321 12.11 -3.15 19.67
N VAL A 322 12.31 -2.77 20.94
CA VAL A 322 13.40 -1.86 21.33
C VAL A 322 14.76 -2.48 20.97
N ARG A 323 14.98 -3.77 21.27
CA ARG A 323 16.23 -4.49 20.92
C ARG A 323 16.49 -4.48 19.41
N LYS A 324 15.49 -4.82 18.60
CA LYS A 324 15.62 -4.80 17.14
C LYS A 324 15.92 -3.40 16.61
N ARG A 325 15.28 -2.38 17.18
CA ARG A 325 15.50 -0.99 16.79
C ARG A 325 16.91 -0.51 17.17
N LEU A 326 17.41 -0.87 18.35
CA LEU A 326 18.78 -0.60 18.77
C LEU A 326 19.80 -1.24 17.84
N MET A 327 19.60 -2.51 17.46
CA MET A 327 20.48 -3.20 16.50
C MET A 327 20.48 -2.54 15.12
N ALA A 328 19.34 -2.00 14.68
CA ALA A 328 19.23 -1.35 13.39
C ALA A 328 19.85 0.06 13.38
N VAL A 329 19.67 0.84 14.46
CA VAL A 329 20.07 2.26 14.51
C VAL A 329 21.43 2.46 15.18
N TYR A 330 21.79 1.61 16.16
CA TYR A 330 23.01 1.70 16.98
C TYR A 330 23.74 0.35 17.04
N PRO A 331 24.15 -0.26 15.93
CA PRO A 331 24.61 -1.66 15.88
C PRO A 331 25.85 -1.96 16.75
N SER A 332 26.71 -0.96 16.98
CA SER A 332 27.96 -1.14 17.74
C SER A 332 28.09 -0.18 18.93
N SER A 333 27.15 0.76 19.10
CA SER A 333 27.22 1.82 20.09
C SER A 333 26.12 1.75 21.15
N SER A 334 25.35 0.66 21.18
CA SER A 334 24.32 0.44 22.20
C SER A 334 24.40 -0.91 22.88
N SER A 335 23.94 -0.98 24.12
CA SER A 335 23.69 -2.23 24.83
C SER A 335 22.38 -2.15 25.63
N LEU A 336 21.62 -3.22 25.61
CA LEU A 336 20.40 -3.39 26.39
C LEU A 336 20.55 -4.62 27.28
N THR A 337 20.68 -4.37 28.59
CA THR A 337 20.80 -5.42 29.60
C THR A 337 19.52 -5.54 30.38
N ILE A 338 19.09 -6.77 30.63
CA ILE A 338 17.91 -7.08 31.45
C ILE A 338 18.39 -7.94 32.60
N ASN A 339 18.11 -7.49 33.82
CA ASN A 339 18.29 -8.25 35.04
C ASN A 339 16.91 -8.60 35.59
N ASP A 340 16.61 -9.89 35.64
CA ASP A 340 15.28 -10.43 35.95
C ASP A 340 15.40 -11.35 37.19
N ASP A 341 15.56 -10.73 38.37
CA ASP A 341 15.63 -11.44 39.65
C ASP A 341 14.24 -11.83 40.18
N GLU A 342 14.18 -12.62 41.24
CA GLU A 342 12.91 -13.06 41.83
C GLU A 342 12.01 -11.90 42.30
N ARG A 343 12.60 -10.78 42.77
CA ARG A 343 11.88 -9.65 43.38
C ARG A 343 11.91 -8.37 42.54
N ILE A 344 12.92 -8.22 41.68
CA ILE A 344 13.19 -6.98 41.00
C ILE A 344 13.37 -7.28 39.50
N PHE A 345 12.75 -6.46 38.70
CA PHE A 345 13.01 -6.42 37.26
C PHE A 345 13.72 -5.10 36.92
N MET A 346 14.86 -5.16 36.24
CA MET A 346 15.64 -3.99 35.88
C MET A 346 16.10 -4.06 34.43
N ILE A 347 15.89 -2.98 33.71
CA ILE A 347 16.37 -2.80 32.33
C ILE A 347 17.37 -1.65 32.34
N THR A 348 18.52 -1.86 31.73
CA THR A 348 19.55 -0.84 31.53
C THR A 348 19.85 -0.71 30.05
N LEU A 349 19.60 0.46 29.50
CA LEU A 349 19.97 0.85 28.14
C LEU A 349 21.17 1.79 28.21
N LYS A 350 22.20 1.47 27.46
CA LYS A 350 23.38 2.31 27.28
C LYS A 350 23.54 2.64 25.81
N ILE A 351 23.74 3.92 25.48
CA ILE A 351 24.06 4.40 24.14
C ILE A 351 25.34 5.25 24.23
N SER A 352 26.33 4.93 23.40
CA SER A 352 27.53 5.74 23.27
C SER A 352 27.39 6.69 22.08
N PHE A 353 27.56 7.99 22.32
CA PHE A 353 27.63 9.01 21.27
C PHE A 353 29.06 9.10 20.76
N LEU A 354 29.21 9.11 19.44
CA LEU A 354 30.51 9.26 18.76
C LEU A 354 30.90 10.74 18.66
#